data_f258c50ff479a6794cdc32cb8081404c
#
_entry.id   f258c50ff479a6794cdc32cb8081404c
#
_cell.length_a   1.000
_cell.length_b   1.000
_cell.length_c   1.000
_cell.angle_alpha   90.00
_cell.angle_beta   90.00
_cell.angle_gamma   90.00
#
_symmetry.space_group_name_H-M   'P 1'
#
loop_
_entity.id
_entity.type
_entity.pdbx_description
1 polymer ?
#
loop_
_entity_poly.entity_id
_entity_poly.type
_entity_poly.pdbx_seq_one_letter_code
_entity_poly.pdbx_strand_id
1 'polypeptide(L)'
;MIYLNAFLPLSLLFFLAACNSNAPTTSQDSAPLVAQIQKPATEIRCQDLQNPAYQQVLLDAINEIRQHPRQCGGQYFPAVAPLRWNNHLYQSALAHAKDMAQYSVLGHVSSTGQDFRTRLKQTQFKGRGGGENVARGQKNLNVVMATWLASPVHCHNLMHPKFTDYALACTVDASTKQKSYWAQQFGVR
;
A
#
# COMPACT_ATOMS: atom_id res chain seq x y z
N MET A 1 -61.46 28.08 -75.83
CA MET A 1 -61.81 26.80 -75.24
C MET A 1 -60.57 26.30 -74.50
N ILE A 2 -60.56 26.45 -73.20
CA ILE A 2 -59.40 26.19 -72.37
C ILE A 2 -59.80 25.12 -71.37
N TYR A 3 -59.18 23.94 -71.49
CA TYR A 3 -59.38 22.87 -70.54
C TYR A 3 -58.36 22.99 -69.43
N LEU A 4 -58.85 23.15 -68.23
CA LEU A 4 -58.06 23.18 -66.99
C LEU A 4 -57.94 21.76 -66.42
N ASN A 5 -56.74 21.20 -66.42
CA ASN A 5 -56.48 19.93 -65.75
C ASN A 5 -55.90 20.21 -64.39
N ALA A 6 -56.64 19.84 -63.35
CA ALA A 6 -56.21 19.90 -62.00
C ALA A 6 -55.35 18.63 -61.62
N PHE A 7 -54.13 18.79 -61.32
CA PHE A 7 -53.32 17.73 -60.74
C PHE A 7 -53.35 17.84 -59.21
N LEU A 8 -53.80 16.79 -58.54
CA LEU A 8 -53.66 16.61 -57.11
C LEU A 8 -52.22 16.11 -56.79
N PRO A 9 -51.57 16.64 -55.81
CA PRO A 9 -50.31 16.03 -55.31
C PRO A 9 -50.63 14.92 -54.33
N LEU A 10 -50.04 13.77 -54.59
CA LEU A 10 -50.00 12.59 -53.74
C LEU A 10 -49.01 12.83 -52.55
N SER A 11 -49.58 13.00 -51.37
CA SER A 11 -48.75 13.15 -50.14
C SER A 11 -48.13 11.81 -49.73
N LEU A 12 -46.83 11.72 -49.88
CA LEU A 12 -46.04 10.56 -49.42
C LEU A 12 -45.73 10.77 -47.94
N LEU A 13 -46.37 10.01 -47.06
CA LEU A 13 -46.10 9.94 -45.65
C LEU A 13 -44.83 9.09 -45.44
N PHE A 14 -43.71 9.74 -45.15
CA PHE A 14 -42.52 9.06 -44.65
C PHE A 14 -42.70 8.75 -43.16
N PHE A 15 -42.85 7.46 -42.82
CA PHE A 15 -42.72 6.98 -41.48
C PHE A 15 -41.20 6.93 -41.14
N LEU A 16 -40.76 7.88 -40.33
CA LEU A 16 -39.45 7.82 -39.71
C LEU A 16 -39.52 6.81 -38.55
N ALA A 17 -39.03 5.60 -38.77
CA ALA A 17 -38.76 4.65 -37.72
C ALA A 17 -37.54 5.13 -36.92
N ALA A 18 -37.78 5.72 -35.73
CA ALA A 18 -36.74 6.02 -34.79
C ALA A 18 -36.25 4.70 -34.17
N CYS A 19 -35.09 4.20 -34.64
CA CYS A 19 -34.37 3.15 -33.96
C CYS A 19 -33.78 3.73 -32.65
N ASN A 20 -34.45 3.46 -31.53
CA ASN A 20 -33.95 3.77 -30.19
C ASN A 20 -32.95 2.69 -29.79
N SER A 21 -31.68 2.85 -30.15
CA SER A 21 -30.60 2.00 -29.70
C SER A 21 -30.15 2.43 -28.28
N ASN A 22 -30.92 2.01 -27.28
CA ASN A 22 -30.44 1.99 -25.90
C ASN A 22 -29.40 0.88 -25.74
N ALA A 23 -28.14 1.14 -26.08
CA ALA A 23 -27.02 0.36 -25.63
C ALA A 23 -26.81 0.71 -24.16
N PRO A 24 -26.74 -0.26 -23.24
CA PRO A 24 -26.31 0.02 -21.88
C PRO A 24 -24.82 0.40 -21.90
N THR A 25 -24.53 1.68 -21.72
CA THR A 25 -23.20 2.17 -21.43
C THR A 25 -22.85 1.72 -19.99
N THR A 26 -22.32 0.51 -19.86
CA THR A 26 -21.59 0.13 -18.66
C THR A 26 -20.22 0.78 -18.73
N SER A 27 -20.12 2.07 -18.44
CA SER A 27 -18.89 2.66 -17.95
C SER A 27 -18.74 2.17 -16.50
N GLN A 28 -18.12 1.00 -16.32
CA GLN A 28 -17.51 0.68 -15.05
C GLN A 28 -16.36 1.67 -14.90
N ASP A 29 -16.64 2.78 -14.20
CA ASP A 29 -15.61 3.60 -13.57
C ASP A 29 -14.85 2.68 -12.61
N SER A 30 -13.77 2.07 -13.12
CA SER A 30 -12.74 1.46 -12.29
C SER A 30 -11.97 2.61 -11.62
N ALA A 31 -12.59 3.20 -10.60
CA ALA A 31 -11.86 4.06 -9.66
C ALA A 31 -10.61 3.30 -9.21
N PRO A 32 -9.43 3.94 -9.17
CA PRO A 32 -8.20 3.27 -8.75
C PRO A 32 -8.46 2.59 -7.40
N LEU A 33 -7.92 1.38 -7.22
CA LEU A 33 -8.16 0.51 -6.06
C LEU A 33 -7.96 1.25 -4.72
N VAL A 34 -7.05 2.22 -4.70
CA VAL A 34 -6.75 3.12 -3.57
C VAL A 34 -7.94 4.00 -3.19
N ALA A 35 -8.74 4.45 -4.17
CA ALA A 35 -9.95 5.26 -3.91
C ALA A 35 -11.07 4.47 -3.22
N GLN A 36 -10.99 3.14 -3.18
CA GLN A 36 -11.95 2.27 -2.50
C GLN A 36 -11.59 2.02 -1.03
N ILE A 37 -10.38 2.40 -0.59
CA ILE A 37 -9.95 2.29 0.81
C ILE A 37 -10.39 3.55 1.54
N GLN A 38 -11.60 3.52 2.11
CA GLN A 38 -12.18 4.66 2.83
C GLN A 38 -11.69 4.77 4.28
N LYS A 39 -10.75 3.91 4.71
CA LYS A 39 -10.29 3.85 6.10
C LYS A 39 -9.10 4.79 6.33
N PRO A 40 -9.18 5.80 7.21
CA PRO A 40 -8.03 6.65 7.50
C PRO A 40 -6.90 5.84 8.14
N ALA A 41 -5.65 6.29 7.98
CA ALA A 41 -4.46 5.60 8.50
C ALA A 41 -4.52 5.32 10.01
N THR A 42 -5.25 6.15 10.76
CA THR A 42 -5.53 5.97 12.20
C THR A 42 -6.38 4.76 12.54
N GLU A 43 -7.13 4.23 11.56
CA GLU A 43 -8.02 3.08 11.72
C GLU A 43 -7.48 1.81 11.05
N ILE A 44 -6.40 1.90 10.25
CA ILE A 44 -5.79 0.74 9.60
C ILE A 44 -5.09 -0.12 10.65
N ARG A 45 -5.67 -1.28 10.91
CA ARG A 45 -5.16 -2.26 11.86
C ARG A 45 -4.32 -3.33 11.17
N CYS A 46 -3.59 -4.10 11.98
CA CYS A 46 -2.78 -5.22 11.50
C CYS A 46 -3.55 -6.19 10.58
N GLN A 47 -4.79 -6.52 10.95
CA GLN A 47 -5.65 -7.44 10.17
C GLN A 47 -6.00 -6.91 8.77
N ASP A 48 -6.12 -5.59 8.63
CA ASP A 48 -6.44 -4.96 7.35
C ASP A 48 -5.32 -5.15 6.32
N LEU A 49 -4.05 -5.26 6.79
CA LEU A 49 -2.87 -5.36 5.94
C LEU A 49 -2.72 -6.70 5.19
N GLN A 50 -3.61 -7.66 5.44
CA GLN A 50 -3.70 -8.87 4.64
C GLN A 50 -4.28 -8.59 3.23
N ASN A 51 -4.99 -7.46 3.05
CA ASN A 51 -5.50 -7.05 1.76
C ASN A 51 -4.42 -6.25 0.98
N PRO A 52 -4.00 -6.72 -0.22
CA PRO A 52 -2.99 -6.04 -1.05
C PRO A 52 -3.33 -4.59 -1.41
N ALA A 53 -4.61 -4.23 -1.39
CA ALA A 53 -5.06 -2.86 -1.65
C ALA A 53 -4.45 -1.83 -0.68
N TYR A 54 -4.01 -2.24 0.52
CA TYR A 54 -3.34 -1.35 1.47
C TYR A 54 -1.85 -1.09 1.14
N GLN A 55 -1.23 -1.81 0.20
CA GLN A 55 0.19 -1.61 -0.14
C GLN A 55 0.51 -0.17 -0.50
N GLN A 56 -0.34 0.47 -1.31
CA GLN A 56 -0.14 1.87 -1.68
C GLN A 56 -0.27 2.80 -0.48
N VAL A 57 -1.25 2.57 0.39
CA VAL A 57 -1.43 3.37 1.63
C VAL A 57 -0.22 3.25 2.56
N LEU A 58 0.37 2.05 2.68
CA LEU A 58 1.59 1.84 3.46
C LEU A 58 2.80 2.55 2.85
N LEU A 59 2.90 2.54 1.52
CA LEU A 59 3.96 3.23 0.79
C LEU A 59 3.80 4.76 0.91
N ASP A 60 2.59 5.28 0.79
CA ASP A 60 2.30 6.70 0.94
C ASP A 60 2.63 7.19 2.36
N ALA A 61 2.28 6.40 3.38
CA ALA A 61 2.55 6.75 4.78
C ALA A 61 4.05 6.90 5.08
N ILE A 62 4.93 6.05 4.53
CA ILE A 62 6.38 6.21 4.69
C ILE A 62 6.91 7.35 3.83
N ASN A 63 6.42 7.53 2.62
CA ASN A 63 6.88 8.58 1.72
C ASN A 63 6.45 9.97 2.21
N GLU A 64 5.30 10.10 2.86
CA GLU A 64 4.89 11.32 3.58
C GLU A 64 5.90 11.69 4.68
N ILE A 65 6.40 10.70 5.45
CA ILE A 65 7.45 10.95 6.44
C ILE A 65 8.74 11.45 5.78
N ARG A 66 9.14 10.83 4.67
CA ARG A 66 10.43 11.06 4.00
C ARG A 66 10.52 12.38 3.24
N GLN A 67 9.41 12.92 2.78
CA GLN A 67 9.40 14.22 2.07
C GLN A 67 9.62 15.44 2.99
N HIS A 68 9.61 15.24 4.32
CA HIS A 68 9.85 16.32 5.28
C HIS A 68 11.16 16.10 6.06
N PRO A 69 11.93 17.18 6.33
CA PRO A 69 13.11 17.10 7.18
C PRO A 69 12.74 16.59 8.58
N ARG A 70 13.65 15.84 9.21
CA ARG A 70 13.41 15.26 10.54
C ARG A 70 14.64 15.28 11.42
N GLN A 71 14.39 15.44 12.72
CA GLN A 71 15.40 15.23 13.77
C GLN A 71 15.20 13.82 14.34
N CYS A 72 16.17 12.93 14.09
CA CYS A 72 16.18 11.58 14.64
C CYS A 72 17.17 11.51 15.81
N GLY A 73 16.70 11.71 17.03
CA GLY A 73 17.59 11.92 18.16
C GLY A 73 18.46 13.16 17.98
N GLY A 74 19.77 13.01 18.10
CA GLY A 74 20.74 14.11 17.90
C GLY A 74 21.08 14.42 16.42
N GLN A 75 20.58 13.62 15.46
CA GLN A 75 20.94 13.75 14.03
C GLN A 75 19.82 14.35 13.21
N TYR A 76 20.15 15.38 12.42
CA TYR A 76 19.28 15.98 11.44
C TYR A 76 19.33 15.21 10.11
N PHE A 77 18.15 14.96 9.53
CA PHE A 77 17.97 14.40 8.20
C PHE A 77 17.19 15.40 7.33
N PRO A 78 17.71 15.82 6.18
CA PRO A 78 16.92 16.54 5.19
C PRO A 78 15.82 15.63 4.64
N ALA A 79 14.88 16.18 3.87
CA ALA A 79 13.99 15.41 3.05
C ALA A 79 14.78 14.46 2.14
N VAL A 80 14.27 13.22 1.96
CA VAL A 80 14.95 12.18 1.18
C VAL A 80 14.02 11.59 0.13
N ALA A 81 14.62 10.96 -0.90
CA ALA A 81 13.87 10.40 -2.03
C ALA A 81 12.80 9.39 -1.58
N PRO A 82 11.66 9.34 -2.28
CA PRO A 82 10.61 8.38 -1.99
C PRO A 82 11.09 6.94 -2.25
N LEU A 83 10.52 6.02 -1.50
CA LEU A 83 10.72 4.58 -1.65
C LEU A 83 9.72 3.98 -2.63
N ARG A 84 10.03 2.79 -3.13
CA ARG A 84 9.14 1.98 -3.96
C ARG A 84 8.77 0.70 -3.23
N TRP A 85 7.54 0.25 -3.41
CA TRP A 85 7.11 -1.03 -2.86
C TRP A 85 7.89 -2.19 -3.47
N ASN A 86 8.25 -3.18 -2.65
CA ASN A 86 8.98 -4.36 -3.08
C ASN A 86 8.38 -5.63 -2.48
N ASN A 87 7.84 -6.50 -3.34
CA ASN A 87 7.18 -7.73 -2.90
C ASN A 87 8.13 -8.75 -2.27
N HIS A 88 9.41 -8.78 -2.63
CA HIS A 88 10.39 -9.67 -1.99
C HIS A 88 10.68 -9.24 -0.55
N LEU A 89 10.77 -7.92 -0.30
CA LEU A 89 10.84 -7.39 1.06
C LEU A 89 9.53 -7.67 1.82
N TYR A 90 8.37 -7.54 1.16
CA TYR A 90 7.09 -7.84 1.80
C TYR A 90 7.00 -9.29 2.25
N GLN A 91 7.38 -10.25 1.42
CA GLN A 91 7.39 -11.67 1.77
C GLN A 91 8.32 -11.94 2.97
N SER A 92 9.51 -11.36 2.98
CA SER A 92 10.45 -11.45 4.11
C SER A 92 9.90 -10.82 5.39
N ALA A 93 9.30 -9.62 5.29
CA ALA A 93 8.69 -8.93 6.42
C ALA A 93 7.50 -9.72 6.99
N LEU A 94 6.63 -10.26 6.12
CA LEU A 94 5.48 -11.05 6.53
C LEU A 94 5.90 -12.36 7.22
N ALA A 95 6.90 -13.06 6.67
CA ALA A 95 7.44 -14.27 7.27
C ALA A 95 8.00 -13.99 8.67
N HIS A 96 8.74 -12.87 8.82
CA HIS A 96 9.31 -12.48 10.12
C HIS A 96 8.23 -12.03 11.12
N ALA A 97 7.23 -11.26 10.68
CA ALA A 97 6.11 -10.89 11.53
C ALA A 97 5.34 -12.12 12.04
N LYS A 98 5.13 -13.14 11.19
CA LYS A 98 4.52 -14.42 11.57
C LYS A 98 5.39 -15.19 12.57
N ASP A 99 6.68 -15.27 12.34
CA ASP A 99 7.65 -15.92 13.25
C ASP A 99 7.61 -15.25 14.64
N MET A 100 7.72 -13.93 14.70
CA MET A 100 7.62 -13.18 15.95
C MET A 100 6.28 -13.42 16.68
N ALA A 101 5.17 -13.46 15.94
CA ALA A 101 3.85 -13.69 16.50
C ALA A 101 3.69 -15.11 17.05
N GLN A 102 4.17 -16.11 16.31
CA GLN A 102 4.09 -17.52 16.67
C GLN A 102 4.84 -17.82 17.96
N TYR A 103 6.03 -17.26 18.11
CA TYR A 103 6.90 -17.52 19.27
C TYR A 103 6.80 -16.44 20.35
N SER A 104 5.93 -15.44 20.17
CA SER A 104 5.75 -14.31 21.12
C SER A 104 7.04 -13.55 21.42
N VAL A 105 7.99 -13.49 20.48
CA VAL A 105 9.30 -12.84 20.58
C VAL A 105 9.33 -11.59 19.72
N LEU A 106 9.90 -10.50 20.23
CA LEU A 106 10.19 -9.29 19.45
C LEU A 106 11.70 -9.17 19.25
N GLY A 107 12.16 -9.14 18.01
CA GLY A 107 13.58 -9.00 17.70
C GLY A 107 13.88 -9.08 16.21
N HIS A 108 15.14 -8.87 15.85
CA HIS A 108 15.64 -8.94 14.48
C HIS A 108 16.13 -10.33 14.06
N VAL A 109 16.25 -11.24 15.02
CA VAL A 109 16.64 -12.63 14.79
C VAL A 109 15.39 -13.51 14.86
N SER A 110 15.19 -14.37 13.86
CA SER A 110 14.08 -15.31 13.84
C SER A 110 14.23 -16.43 14.85
N SER A 111 13.16 -17.19 15.11
CA SER A 111 13.17 -18.38 15.96
C SER A 111 14.21 -19.44 15.53
N THR A 112 14.58 -19.43 14.24
CA THR A 112 15.62 -20.32 13.67
C THR A 112 17.02 -19.73 13.67
N GLY A 113 17.24 -18.59 14.36
CA GLY A 113 18.56 -17.95 14.49
C GLY A 113 18.99 -17.10 13.29
N GLN A 114 18.10 -16.84 12.33
CA GLN A 114 18.43 -16.05 11.14
C GLN A 114 18.22 -14.56 11.41
N ASP A 115 19.27 -13.76 11.19
CA ASP A 115 19.18 -12.30 11.20
C ASP A 115 18.47 -11.75 9.95
N PHE A 116 18.15 -10.46 9.96
CA PHE A 116 17.49 -9.79 8.83
C PHE A 116 18.27 -9.98 7.51
N ARG A 117 19.61 -9.86 7.53
CA ARG A 117 20.43 -9.98 6.32
C ARG A 117 20.34 -11.38 5.73
N THR A 118 20.35 -12.41 6.55
CA THR A 118 20.21 -13.81 6.15
C THR A 118 18.84 -14.07 5.55
N ARG A 119 17.77 -13.60 6.20
CA ARG A 119 16.40 -13.71 5.66
C ARG A 119 16.25 -12.99 4.33
N LEU A 120 16.84 -11.78 4.18
CA LEU A 120 16.78 -11.02 2.93
C LEU A 120 17.49 -11.74 1.78
N LYS A 121 18.63 -12.38 2.01
CA LYS A 121 19.36 -13.17 1.01
C LYS A 121 18.56 -14.38 0.51
N GLN A 122 17.67 -14.93 1.31
CA GLN A 122 16.80 -16.05 0.91
C GLN A 122 15.66 -15.62 -0.01
N THR A 123 15.40 -14.32 -0.12
CA THR A 123 14.46 -13.79 -1.09
C THR A 123 15.16 -13.57 -2.45
N GLN A 124 14.36 -13.25 -3.47
CA GLN A 124 14.90 -12.86 -4.77
C GLN A 124 15.21 -11.35 -4.86
N PHE A 125 15.32 -10.66 -3.75
CA PHE A 125 15.66 -9.24 -3.73
C PHE A 125 17.07 -9.01 -4.30
N LYS A 126 17.16 -8.27 -5.40
CA LYS A 126 18.42 -7.97 -6.12
C LYS A 126 19.04 -6.67 -5.60
N GLY A 127 19.25 -6.57 -4.29
CA GLY A 127 19.85 -5.41 -3.66
C GLY A 127 21.13 -5.74 -2.90
N ARG A 128 21.85 -4.68 -2.44
CA ARG A 128 23.15 -4.78 -1.78
C ARG A 128 23.06 -4.78 -0.27
N GLY A 129 21.87 -4.58 0.29
CA GLY A 129 21.64 -4.52 1.72
C GLY A 129 20.30 -3.90 2.06
N GLY A 130 20.08 -3.58 3.32
CA GLY A 130 18.84 -2.99 3.78
C GLY A 130 18.84 -2.72 5.28
N GLY A 131 17.67 -2.38 5.81
CA GLY A 131 17.39 -2.16 7.22
C GLY A 131 16.05 -2.73 7.62
N GLU A 132 15.84 -2.89 8.91
CA GLU A 132 14.58 -3.41 9.45
C GLU A 132 14.20 -2.63 10.70
N ASN A 133 12.89 -2.32 10.84
CA ASN A 133 12.26 -1.90 12.07
C ASN A 133 11.24 -2.94 12.48
N VAL A 134 11.20 -3.30 13.74
CA VAL A 134 10.20 -4.22 14.31
C VAL A 134 9.46 -3.55 15.47
N ALA A 135 8.20 -3.95 15.68
CA ALA A 135 7.40 -3.45 16.79
C ALA A 135 6.34 -4.49 17.21
N ARG A 136 5.83 -4.36 18.45
CA ARG A 136 4.81 -5.25 18.99
C ARG A 136 3.79 -4.48 19.81
N GLY A 137 2.51 -4.75 19.54
CA GLY A 137 1.39 -4.26 20.36
C GLY A 137 0.78 -2.94 19.89
N GLN A 138 1.30 -2.29 18.84
CA GLN A 138 0.72 -1.09 18.28
C GLN A 138 -0.61 -1.40 17.61
N LYS A 139 -1.64 -0.64 17.97
CA LYS A 139 -3.03 -0.92 17.58
C LYS A 139 -3.35 -0.66 16.10
N ASN A 140 -2.61 0.25 15.45
CA ASN A 140 -2.84 0.66 14.07
C ASN A 140 -1.58 1.22 13.41
N LEU A 141 -1.65 1.48 12.10
CA LEU A 141 -0.56 2.00 11.28
C LEU A 141 0.00 3.31 11.83
N ASN A 142 -0.87 4.26 12.19
CA ASN A 142 -0.43 5.57 12.67
C ASN A 142 0.39 5.46 13.97
N VAL A 143 -0.04 4.60 14.89
CA VAL A 143 0.66 4.39 16.17
C VAL A 143 2.02 3.73 15.97
N VAL A 144 2.14 2.73 15.08
CA VAL A 144 3.44 2.09 14.83
C VAL A 144 4.42 3.04 14.13
N MET A 145 3.96 3.82 13.16
CA MET A 145 4.80 4.82 12.49
C MET A 145 5.27 5.92 13.45
N ALA A 146 4.39 6.41 14.33
CA ALA A 146 4.74 7.37 15.36
C ALA A 146 5.74 6.79 16.38
N THR A 147 5.58 5.50 16.76
CA THR A 147 6.51 4.80 17.65
C THR A 147 7.92 4.74 17.05
N TRP A 148 8.04 4.41 15.76
CA TRP A 148 9.31 4.35 15.07
C TRP A 148 9.93 5.75 14.88
N LEU A 149 9.12 6.77 14.58
CA LEU A 149 9.61 8.15 14.50
C LEU A 149 10.17 8.68 15.81
N ALA A 150 9.57 8.30 16.94
CA ALA A 150 10.00 8.74 18.27
C ALA A 150 11.32 8.05 18.73
N SER A 151 11.71 6.94 18.11
CA SER A 151 12.93 6.19 18.42
C SER A 151 14.07 6.62 17.50
N PRO A 152 15.22 7.13 18.01
CA PRO A 152 16.34 7.56 17.17
C PRO A 152 16.78 6.51 16.16
N VAL A 153 16.97 5.26 16.58
CA VAL A 153 17.44 4.16 15.73
C VAL A 153 16.44 3.83 14.62
N HIS A 154 15.15 3.74 14.95
CA HIS A 154 14.12 3.45 13.95
C HIS A 154 13.89 4.63 13.01
N CYS A 155 13.92 5.86 13.53
CA CYS A 155 13.83 7.09 12.75
C CYS A 155 14.97 7.20 11.71
N HIS A 156 16.20 6.79 12.07
CA HIS A 156 17.32 6.69 11.13
C HIS A 156 16.98 5.79 9.93
N ASN A 157 16.35 4.63 10.18
CA ASN A 157 15.93 3.76 9.10
C ASN A 157 14.85 4.42 8.22
N LEU A 158 13.85 5.09 8.82
CA LEU A 158 12.81 5.80 8.07
C LEU A 158 13.41 6.86 7.13
N MET A 159 14.44 7.58 7.59
CA MET A 159 15.07 8.71 6.89
C MET A 159 16.36 8.36 6.16
N HIS A 160 16.75 7.08 6.10
CA HIS A 160 18.03 6.69 5.50
C HIS A 160 18.06 6.98 3.98
N PRO A 161 19.00 7.82 3.49
CA PRO A 161 18.97 8.32 2.10
C PRO A 161 19.29 7.25 1.05
N LYS A 162 19.98 6.17 1.43
CA LYS A 162 20.37 5.09 0.49
C LYS A 162 19.26 4.07 0.25
N PHE A 163 18.21 4.06 1.05
CA PHE A 163 17.10 3.12 0.82
C PHE A 163 16.28 3.55 -0.39
N THR A 164 15.94 2.56 -1.22
CA THR A 164 15.17 2.71 -2.47
C THR A 164 13.90 1.88 -2.49
N ASP A 165 13.88 0.80 -1.72
CA ASP A 165 12.81 -0.19 -1.70
C ASP A 165 12.26 -0.36 -0.28
N TYR A 166 10.96 -0.69 -0.18
CA TYR A 166 10.22 -0.71 1.08
C TYR A 166 9.16 -1.80 1.09
N ALA A 167 8.91 -2.35 2.25
CA ALA A 167 7.70 -3.08 2.57
C ALA A 167 7.38 -3.01 4.06
N LEU A 168 6.12 -3.16 4.39
CA LEU A 168 5.61 -3.29 5.76
C LEU A 168 4.63 -4.44 5.82
N ALA A 169 4.80 -5.31 6.80
CA ALA A 169 3.88 -6.39 7.12
C ALA A 169 3.52 -6.40 8.59
N CYS A 170 2.40 -6.99 8.91
CA CYS A 170 1.95 -7.21 10.27
C CYS A 170 1.21 -8.54 10.40
N THR A 171 1.35 -9.18 11.55
CA THR A 171 0.59 -10.36 11.95
C THR A 171 0.12 -10.22 13.39
N VAL A 172 -1.05 -10.73 13.71
CA VAL A 172 -1.59 -10.79 15.08
C VAL A 172 -1.31 -12.19 15.62
N ASP A 173 -0.88 -12.28 16.88
CA ASP A 173 -0.70 -13.57 17.54
C ASP A 173 -2.05 -14.27 17.79
N ALA A 174 -2.02 -15.59 17.97
CA ALA A 174 -3.21 -16.39 18.25
C ALA A 174 -3.65 -16.35 19.72
N SER A 175 -2.95 -15.55 20.56
CA SER A 175 -3.29 -15.43 21.99
C SER A 175 -4.59 -14.64 22.18
N THR A 176 -5.20 -14.80 23.36
CA THR A 176 -6.40 -14.05 23.73
C THR A 176 -6.18 -12.52 23.75
N LYS A 177 -4.91 -12.06 23.85
CA LYS A 177 -4.54 -10.64 23.82
C LYS A 177 -4.35 -10.10 22.42
N GLN A 178 -4.30 -10.96 21.40
CA GLN A 178 -4.18 -10.61 19.97
C GLN A 178 -3.17 -9.47 19.71
N LYS A 179 -1.95 -9.64 20.22
CA LYS A 179 -0.90 -8.63 20.02
C LYS A 179 -0.46 -8.61 18.56
N SER A 180 -0.33 -7.40 18.03
CA SER A 180 0.21 -7.17 16.69
C SER A 180 1.73 -7.25 16.68
N TYR A 181 2.33 -7.84 15.64
CA TYR A 181 3.75 -7.89 15.38
C TYR A 181 4.02 -7.29 14.00
N TRP A 182 4.80 -6.22 13.99
CA TRP A 182 5.07 -5.41 12.82
C TRP A 182 6.51 -5.61 12.37
N ALA A 183 6.72 -5.79 11.08
CA ALA A 183 8.03 -5.81 10.46
C ALA A 183 8.04 -4.88 9.25
N GLN A 184 8.90 -3.85 9.31
CA GLN A 184 9.14 -2.87 8.26
C GLN A 184 10.53 -3.11 7.70
N GLN A 185 10.65 -3.33 6.39
CA GLN A 185 11.91 -3.64 5.74
C GLN A 185 12.23 -2.66 4.63
N PHE A 186 13.50 -2.32 4.55
CA PHE A 186 14.08 -1.40 3.58
C PHE A 186 15.16 -2.09 2.77
N GLY A 187 15.31 -1.72 1.50
CA GLY A 187 16.32 -2.24 0.62
C GLY A 187 17.15 -1.16 -0.08
N VAL A 188 18.41 -1.49 -0.37
CA VAL A 188 19.32 -0.67 -1.18
C VAL A 188 19.56 -1.41 -2.49
N ARG A 189 19.29 -0.76 -3.62
CA ARG A 189 19.69 -1.27 -4.96
C ARG A 189 21.04 -0.75 -5.42
#